data_b85ad699ab8b86b8b185940c0f736604
#
_entry.id   b85ad699ab8b86b8b185940c0f736604
#
_cell.length_a   1.000
_cell.length_b   1.000
_cell.length_c   1.000
_cell.angle_alpha   90.00
_cell.angle_beta   90.00
_cell.angle_gamma   90.00
#
_symmetry.space_group_name_H-M   'P 1'
#
loop_
_entity.id
_entity.type
_entity.pdbx_description
1 polymer ?
#
loop_
_entity_poly.entity_id
_entity_poly.type
_entity_poly.pdbx_seq_one_letter_code
_entity_poly.pdbx_strand_id
1 'polypeptide(L)'
;MGFRPTALRLATELGITGTVCNTGGRVTLTATGEGAALTAFEKRLCRAFSIYQYEENELPFQPFSGFTITHSRGARGLPFLPPDLATCPDCQRELLDPKNRRYRHPFITCIHCGPRYTVMEALPYDRERTVMGRFPLCPDCRAEYTTPADRRCHAQTIACPHCGPQLTMDIETAAQLLRQGEVVAVKGIGGYHLCASAANPPAVAKIRQIKHRGQKPFAVLFRNIEEVRQYCRVSQAEEKLLLSAARPIVLLHSKRPLPTEITCGSDRVGAFLPCNPLQILLLEAISPLVVTSANISGAPMCTDDTAVQQFGVPVLGHDRPILTPIDDSVLQVTEGNPAFMRRARGYVPLAVEPVSYTHLTLPTK
;
A
#
# COMPACT_ATOMS: atom_id res chain seq x y z
N MET A 1 10.38 2.64 6.29
CA MET A 1 9.32 3.11 7.23
C MET A 1 9.53 2.43 8.57
N GLY A 2 9.05 3.07 9.66
CA GLY A 2 9.26 2.53 11.01
C GLY A 2 10.67 2.73 11.57
N PHE A 3 11.52 3.54 10.94
CA PHE A 3 12.88 3.77 11.40
C PHE A 3 12.92 4.33 12.83
N ARG A 4 12.18 5.42 13.10
CA ARG A 4 12.14 6.04 14.42
C ARG A 4 11.69 5.08 15.54
N PRO A 5 10.56 4.35 15.42
CA PRO A 5 10.18 3.35 16.43
C PRO A 5 11.17 2.20 16.57
N THR A 6 11.79 1.74 15.49
CA THR A 6 12.81 0.69 15.55
C THR A 6 14.07 1.19 16.23
N ALA A 7 14.52 2.42 15.92
CA ALA A 7 15.65 3.03 16.60
C ALA A 7 15.40 3.16 18.11
N LEU A 8 14.21 3.65 18.51
CA LEU A 8 13.83 3.75 19.91
C LEU A 8 13.87 2.38 20.61
N ARG A 9 13.28 1.34 20.01
CA ARG A 9 13.28 -0.01 20.58
C ARG A 9 14.69 -0.58 20.72
N LEU A 10 15.50 -0.47 19.67
CA LEU A 10 16.89 -0.97 19.69
C LEU A 10 17.75 -0.22 20.69
N ALA A 11 17.60 1.10 20.80
CA ALA A 11 18.30 1.91 21.78
C ALA A 11 17.92 1.50 23.21
N THR A 12 16.64 1.29 23.50
CA THR A 12 16.15 0.82 24.80
C THR A 12 16.72 -0.56 25.14
N GLU A 13 16.73 -1.50 24.19
CA GLU A 13 17.30 -2.85 24.36
C GLU A 13 18.81 -2.83 24.67
N LEU A 14 19.54 -1.85 24.11
CA LEU A 14 21.01 -1.74 24.24
C LEU A 14 21.46 -0.74 25.31
N GLY A 15 20.54 -0.15 26.08
CA GLY A 15 20.85 0.84 27.10
C GLY A 15 21.40 2.16 26.55
N ILE A 16 21.09 2.49 25.30
CA ILE A 16 21.51 3.72 24.62
C ILE A 16 20.51 4.83 24.91
N THR A 17 21.01 6.03 25.17
CA THR A 17 20.22 7.24 25.36
C THR A 17 20.37 8.19 24.16
N GLY A 18 19.40 9.10 23.93
CA GLY A 18 19.49 10.02 22.80
C GLY A 18 18.15 10.40 22.19
N THR A 19 18.20 10.84 20.95
CA THR A 19 17.00 11.30 20.22
C THR A 19 17.02 10.85 18.77
N VAL A 20 15.84 10.71 18.19
CA VAL A 20 15.66 10.50 16.76
C VAL A 20 14.53 11.36 16.21
N CYS A 21 14.73 12.04 15.10
CA CYS A 21 13.71 12.86 14.44
C CYS A 21 13.80 12.79 12.91
N ASN A 22 12.68 13.12 12.25
CA ASN A 22 12.69 13.37 10.81
C ASN A 22 13.10 14.82 10.55
N THR A 23 13.98 15.03 9.57
CA THR A 23 14.48 16.35 9.16
C THR A 23 14.36 16.50 7.66
N GLY A 24 13.13 16.73 7.15
CA GLY A 24 12.88 17.08 5.75
C GLY A 24 13.34 16.07 4.69
N GLY A 25 13.15 14.77 4.95
CA GLY A 25 13.54 13.68 4.01
C GLY A 25 14.72 12.85 4.49
N ARG A 26 15.37 13.28 5.56
CA ARG A 26 16.39 12.52 6.29
C ARG A 26 15.91 12.18 7.69
N VAL A 27 16.61 11.25 8.33
CA VAL A 27 16.45 10.98 9.77
C VAL A 27 17.75 11.40 10.45
N THR A 28 17.63 12.27 11.45
CA THR A 28 18.75 12.63 12.31
C THR A 28 18.61 11.86 13.62
N LEU A 29 19.70 11.23 14.02
CA LEU A 29 19.79 10.43 15.24
C LEU A 29 21.00 10.93 16.04
N THR A 30 20.81 11.19 17.33
CA THR A 30 21.90 11.44 18.28
C THR A 30 21.84 10.37 19.33
N ALA A 31 22.95 9.70 19.58
CA ALA A 31 23.02 8.55 20.49
C ALA A 31 24.23 8.70 21.44
N THR A 32 24.02 8.35 22.70
CA THR A 32 25.05 8.28 23.74
C THR A 32 24.99 6.90 24.43
N GLY A 33 26.14 6.23 24.53
CA GLY A 33 26.24 4.90 25.11
C GLY A 33 27.65 4.36 25.05
N GLU A 34 27.84 3.14 25.51
CA GLU A 34 29.15 2.45 25.39
C GLU A 34 29.46 2.14 23.92
N GLY A 35 30.74 2.21 23.53
CA GLY A 35 31.14 2.03 22.13
C GLY A 35 30.69 0.70 21.52
N ALA A 36 30.74 -0.39 22.29
CA ALA A 36 30.23 -1.68 21.82
C ALA A 36 28.71 -1.68 21.58
N ALA A 37 27.92 -1.00 22.42
CA ALA A 37 26.49 -0.85 22.29
C ALA A 37 26.13 0.03 21.08
N LEU A 38 26.83 1.14 20.87
CA LEU A 38 26.65 2.03 19.70
C LEU A 38 26.94 1.29 18.41
N THR A 39 28.03 0.53 18.32
CA THR A 39 28.36 -0.30 17.15
C THR A 39 27.29 -1.37 16.87
N ALA A 40 26.77 -2.02 17.91
CA ALA A 40 25.69 -3.00 17.78
C ALA A 40 24.39 -2.35 17.29
N PHE A 41 24.07 -1.17 17.80
CA PHE A 41 22.90 -0.38 17.40
C PHE A 41 22.94 -0.01 15.94
N GLU A 42 24.04 0.56 15.46
CA GLU A 42 24.25 0.91 14.06
C GLU A 42 24.08 -0.32 13.15
N LYS A 43 24.80 -1.40 13.43
CA LYS A 43 24.72 -2.65 12.66
C LYS A 43 23.29 -3.20 12.60
N ARG A 44 22.54 -3.16 13.70
CA ARG A 44 21.16 -3.63 13.74
C ARG A 44 20.22 -2.72 12.96
N LEU A 45 20.42 -1.39 12.98
CA LEU A 45 19.66 -0.44 12.15
C LEU A 45 19.95 -0.65 10.67
N CYS A 46 21.22 -0.78 10.27
CA CYS A 46 21.60 -1.02 8.88
C CYS A 46 21.07 -2.35 8.34
N ARG A 47 20.92 -3.38 9.17
CA ARG A 47 20.29 -4.65 8.80
C ARG A 47 18.76 -4.54 8.67
N ALA A 48 18.13 -3.70 9.48
CA ALA A 48 16.67 -3.55 9.49
C ALA A 48 16.15 -2.67 8.35
N PHE A 49 16.98 -1.83 7.76
CA PHE A 49 16.60 -0.87 6.73
C PHE A 49 17.61 -0.81 5.59
N SER A 50 17.13 -0.66 4.36
CA SER A 50 17.98 -0.27 3.24
C SER A 50 18.33 1.21 3.38
N ILE A 51 19.50 1.50 3.88
CA ILE A 51 20.04 2.86 4.06
C ILE A 51 20.89 3.18 2.83
N TYR A 52 20.46 4.14 2.02
CA TYR A 52 21.18 4.51 0.80
C TYR A 52 22.43 5.35 1.07
N GLN A 53 22.36 6.21 2.09
CA GLN A 53 23.46 7.07 2.50
C GLN A 53 23.29 7.43 3.97
N TYR A 54 24.38 7.41 4.72
CA TYR A 54 24.43 7.98 6.07
C TYR A 54 25.79 8.65 6.30
N GLU A 55 25.79 9.59 7.21
CA GLU A 55 26.96 10.29 7.71
C GLU A 55 27.01 10.10 9.22
N GLU A 56 28.17 9.79 9.75
CA GLU A 56 28.43 9.66 11.18
C GLU A 56 29.42 10.73 11.62
N ASN A 57 29.10 11.40 12.71
CA ASN A 57 29.97 12.42 13.29
C ASN A 57 30.02 12.23 14.81
N GLU A 58 31.21 12.29 15.38
CA GLU A 58 31.38 12.37 16.81
C GLU A 58 30.96 13.76 17.32
N LEU A 59 30.17 13.78 18.39
CA LEU A 59 29.71 15.00 19.03
C LEU A 59 30.22 15.06 20.45
N PRO A 60 30.38 16.26 21.04
CA PRO A 60 30.60 16.40 22.46
C PRO A 60 29.54 15.64 23.26
N PHE A 61 29.96 15.02 24.38
CA PHE A 61 29.06 14.27 25.24
C PHE A 61 27.81 15.12 25.61
N GLN A 62 26.63 14.55 25.39
CA GLN A 62 25.36 15.13 25.80
C GLN A 62 24.61 14.15 26.70
N PRO A 63 24.25 14.55 27.92
CA PRO A 63 23.45 13.69 28.79
C PRO A 63 21.99 13.67 28.31
N PHE A 64 21.42 12.45 28.16
CA PHE A 64 20.01 12.22 27.88
C PHE A 64 19.42 11.34 28.98
N SER A 65 18.20 11.61 29.41
CA SER A 65 17.47 10.80 30.40
C SER A 65 16.94 9.46 29.84
N GLY A 66 17.05 9.24 28.54
CA GLY A 66 16.58 8.05 27.81
C GLY A 66 16.64 8.28 26.32
N PHE A 67 16.10 7.34 25.53
CA PHE A 67 16.01 7.52 24.08
C PHE A 67 14.60 7.96 23.70
N THR A 68 14.44 9.03 22.91
CA THR A 68 13.14 9.63 22.59
C THR A 68 12.99 9.94 21.12
N ILE A 69 11.75 9.82 20.63
CA ILE A 69 11.37 10.32 19.30
C ILE A 69 10.93 11.77 19.46
N THR A 70 11.68 12.70 18.88
CA THR A 70 11.36 14.13 18.94
C THR A 70 10.52 14.58 17.73
N HIS A 71 9.91 15.77 17.83
CA HIS A 71 9.13 16.36 16.76
C HIS A 71 9.94 16.49 15.48
N SER A 72 9.31 16.17 14.35
CA SER A 72 9.92 16.31 13.04
C SER A 72 10.20 17.79 12.73
N ARG A 73 11.36 18.06 12.16
CA ARG A 73 11.78 19.42 11.76
C ARG A 73 11.80 19.52 10.24
N GLY A 74 11.30 20.64 9.71
CA GLY A 74 11.46 20.95 8.29
C GLY A 74 12.93 21.22 7.98
N ALA A 75 13.49 20.56 6.98
CA ALA A 75 14.82 20.84 6.45
C ALA A 75 14.76 20.92 4.93
N ARG A 76 15.72 21.65 4.32
CA ARG A 76 15.90 21.68 2.86
C ARG A 76 16.54 20.36 2.43
N GLY A 77 15.94 19.65 1.47
CA GLY A 77 16.46 18.40 0.90
C GLY A 77 15.42 17.70 0.03
N LEU A 78 15.85 16.72 -0.75
CA LEU A 78 14.92 15.87 -1.52
C LEU A 78 14.10 15.02 -0.54
N PRO A 79 12.77 15.16 -0.55
CA PRO A 79 11.93 14.45 0.40
C PRO A 79 11.87 12.96 0.07
N PHE A 80 12.09 12.11 1.05
CA PHE A 80 11.75 10.70 0.92
C PHE A 80 10.26 10.50 1.16
N LEU A 81 9.54 10.22 0.10
CA LEU A 81 8.11 9.93 0.13
C LEU A 81 7.90 8.41 0.14
N PRO A 82 7.29 7.84 1.18
CA PRO A 82 7.06 6.41 1.23
C PRO A 82 5.92 6.00 0.29
N PRO A 83 6.06 4.86 -0.44
CA PRO A 83 4.99 4.33 -1.26
C PRO A 83 3.87 3.71 -0.40
N ASP A 84 2.68 3.58 -1.00
CA ASP A 84 1.60 2.78 -0.41
C ASP A 84 1.98 1.31 -0.46
N LEU A 85 1.83 0.62 0.66
CA LEU A 85 2.19 -0.80 0.79
C LEU A 85 0.97 -1.64 1.12
N ALA A 86 0.96 -2.87 0.62
CA ALA A 86 -0.09 -3.84 0.89
C ALA A 86 -0.15 -4.21 2.37
N THR A 87 -1.33 -4.70 2.80
CA THR A 87 -1.54 -5.24 4.14
C THR A 87 -0.52 -6.33 4.46
N CYS A 88 0.22 -6.17 5.53
CA CYS A 88 1.22 -7.15 5.95
C CYS A 88 0.57 -8.39 6.59
N PRO A 89 1.29 -9.53 6.65
CA PRO A 89 0.75 -10.77 7.19
C PRO A 89 0.20 -10.65 8.61
N ASP A 90 0.84 -9.86 9.48
CA ASP A 90 0.36 -9.65 10.85
C ASP A 90 -0.98 -8.90 10.88
N CYS A 91 -1.12 -7.82 10.09
CA CYS A 91 -2.38 -7.10 9.99
C CYS A 91 -3.47 -7.96 9.34
N GLN A 92 -3.12 -8.83 8.38
CA GLN A 92 -4.07 -9.76 7.79
C GLN A 92 -4.53 -10.80 8.81
N ARG A 93 -3.63 -11.36 9.62
CA ARG A 93 -3.98 -12.30 10.70
C ARG A 93 -4.93 -11.66 11.70
N GLU A 94 -4.63 -10.44 12.16
CA GLU A 94 -5.49 -9.70 13.08
C GLU A 94 -6.85 -9.31 12.46
N LEU A 95 -6.88 -9.00 11.17
CA LEU A 95 -8.10 -8.69 10.41
C LEU A 95 -9.08 -9.86 10.42
N LEU A 96 -8.56 -11.09 10.39
CA LEU A 96 -9.34 -12.33 10.27
C LEU A 96 -9.51 -13.05 11.60
N ASP A 97 -8.90 -12.59 12.70
CA ASP A 97 -9.04 -13.16 14.03
C ASP A 97 -10.24 -12.57 14.77
N PRO A 98 -11.32 -13.39 15.04
CA PRO A 98 -12.51 -12.91 15.74
C PRO A 98 -12.25 -12.38 17.16
N LYS A 99 -11.11 -12.74 17.76
CA LYS A 99 -10.72 -12.28 19.10
C LYS A 99 -9.99 -10.94 19.08
N ASN A 100 -9.57 -10.48 17.92
CA ASN A 100 -8.84 -9.23 17.80
C ASN A 100 -9.79 -8.03 17.78
N ARG A 101 -9.44 -6.94 18.47
CA ARG A 101 -10.22 -5.69 18.47
C ARG A 101 -10.40 -5.04 17.10
N ARG A 102 -9.58 -5.43 16.12
CA ARG A 102 -9.65 -4.98 14.72
C ARG A 102 -10.19 -6.06 13.77
N TYR A 103 -10.86 -7.07 14.32
CA TYR A 103 -11.53 -8.08 13.51
C TYR A 103 -12.43 -7.41 12.47
N ARG A 104 -12.25 -7.77 11.20
CA ARG A 104 -12.97 -7.24 10.04
C ARG A 104 -12.93 -5.71 9.89
N HIS A 105 -11.90 -5.04 10.46
CA HIS A 105 -11.73 -3.60 10.28
C HIS A 105 -11.03 -3.26 8.95
N PRO A 106 -11.74 -2.66 7.96
CA PRO A 106 -11.22 -2.49 6.59
C PRO A 106 -10.10 -1.44 6.45
N PHE A 107 -9.70 -0.81 7.56
CA PHE A 107 -8.63 0.18 7.61
C PHE A 107 -7.50 -0.20 8.58
N ILE A 108 -7.39 -1.49 8.93
CA ILE A 108 -6.30 -1.97 9.78
C ILE A 108 -4.95 -1.76 9.11
N THR A 109 -4.01 -1.17 9.85
CA THR A 109 -2.63 -0.91 9.41
C THR A 109 -1.64 -0.98 10.57
N CYS A 110 -0.36 -0.97 10.24
CA CYS A 110 0.76 -0.79 11.19
C CYS A 110 1.90 0.01 10.54
N ILE A 111 3.07 0.07 11.18
CA ILE A 111 4.24 0.78 10.61
C ILE A 111 4.75 0.16 9.29
N HIS A 112 4.43 -1.11 9.01
CA HIS A 112 4.94 -1.85 7.84
C HIS A 112 4.00 -1.85 6.63
N CYS A 113 2.73 -1.45 6.78
CA CYS A 113 1.73 -1.58 5.72
C CYS A 113 0.74 -0.40 5.68
N GLY A 114 -0.10 -0.38 4.65
CA GLY A 114 -1.17 0.60 4.47
C GLY A 114 -0.81 1.78 3.56
N PRO A 115 -1.75 2.70 3.39
CA PRO A 115 -1.59 3.88 2.55
C PRO A 115 -0.60 4.86 3.18
N ARG A 116 0.10 5.60 2.32
CA ARG A 116 1.10 6.61 2.69
C ARG A 116 1.10 7.77 1.72
N TYR A 117 1.55 7.53 0.47
CA TYR A 117 1.61 8.52 -0.58
C TYR A 117 0.24 9.10 -0.92
N THR A 118 -0.77 8.26 -1.01
CA THR A 118 -2.14 8.64 -1.38
C THR A 118 -2.89 9.44 -0.32
N VAL A 119 -2.43 9.42 0.93
CA VAL A 119 -3.10 10.05 2.08
C VAL A 119 -2.31 11.21 2.69
N MET A 120 -1.14 11.56 2.13
CA MET A 120 -0.24 12.56 2.69
C MET A 120 -0.60 13.97 2.19
N GLU A 121 -0.77 14.90 3.12
CA GLU A 121 -1.04 16.32 2.84
C GLU A 121 0.27 17.12 2.72
N ALA A 122 1.24 16.82 3.58
CA ALA A 122 2.53 17.51 3.61
C ALA A 122 3.62 16.65 4.23
N LEU A 123 4.87 17.07 4.05
CA LEU A 123 6.05 16.52 4.73
C LEU A 123 6.39 17.32 6.00
N PRO A 124 7.05 16.68 6.96
CA PRO A 124 7.39 15.24 7.07
C PRO A 124 6.15 14.36 7.26
N TYR A 125 6.25 13.07 6.93
CA TYR A 125 5.16 12.10 7.05
C TYR A 125 4.85 11.82 8.52
N ASP A 126 3.96 12.61 9.09
CA ASP A 126 3.41 12.47 10.44
C ASP A 126 1.87 12.53 10.37
N ARG A 127 1.16 11.90 11.33
CA ARG A 127 -0.30 11.72 11.29
C ARG A 127 -1.07 13.00 11.02
N GLU A 128 -0.70 14.10 11.69
CA GLU A 128 -1.30 15.42 11.56
C GLU A 128 -1.13 16.06 10.17
N ARG A 129 -0.20 15.52 9.37
CA ARG A 129 0.09 15.93 7.99
C ARG A 129 -0.41 14.91 6.96
N THR A 130 -1.35 14.09 7.37
CA THR A 130 -2.09 13.15 6.53
C THR A 130 -3.58 13.33 6.75
N VAL A 131 -4.40 12.85 5.83
CA VAL A 131 -5.87 12.83 6.02
C VAL A 131 -6.30 12.08 7.29
N MET A 132 -5.42 11.24 7.85
CA MET A 132 -5.69 10.51 9.10
C MET A 132 -5.64 11.42 10.33
N GLY A 133 -5.12 12.63 10.23
CA GLY A 133 -5.24 13.67 11.27
C GLY A 133 -6.69 14.03 11.57
N ARG A 134 -7.60 13.88 10.61
CA ARG A 134 -9.05 14.12 10.75
C ARG A 134 -9.77 13.08 11.62
N PHE A 135 -9.11 11.96 11.94
CA PHE A 135 -9.63 10.85 12.73
C PHE A 135 -8.91 10.79 14.09
N PRO A 136 -9.42 11.46 15.15
CA PRO A 136 -8.79 11.47 16.47
C PRO A 136 -8.64 10.07 17.03
N LEU A 137 -7.47 9.77 17.60
CA LEU A 137 -7.20 8.46 18.19
C LEU A 137 -8.05 8.23 19.44
N CYS A 138 -8.75 7.11 19.51
CA CYS A 138 -9.34 6.63 20.77
C CYS A 138 -8.23 6.31 21.80
N PRO A 139 -8.54 6.17 23.11
CA PRO A 139 -7.55 5.89 24.15
C PRO A 139 -6.66 4.68 23.84
N ASP A 140 -7.24 3.57 23.37
CA ASP A 140 -6.51 2.34 23.06
C ASP A 140 -5.55 2.53 21.88
N CYS A 141 -6.01 3.17 20.78
CA CYS A 141 -5.15 3.43 19.63
C CYS A 141 -4.05 4.45 19.98
N ARG A 142 -4.32 5.39 20.89
CA ARG A 142 -3.32 6.31 21.42
C ARG A 142 -2.28 5.58 22.23
N ALA A 143 -2.68 4.65 23.11
CA ALA A 143 -1.77 3.82 23.89
C ALA A 143 -0.83 3.02 22.97
N GLU A 144 -1.38 2.30 21.97
CA GLU A 144 -0.57 1.57 20.99
C GLU A 144 0.36 2.51 20.18
N TYR A 145 -0.10 3.70 19.81
CA TYR A 145 0.67 4.67 19.04
C TYR A 145 1.86 5.23 19.83
N THR A 146 1.75 5.36 21.15
CA THR A 146 2.79 5.94 22.01
C THR A 146 3.68 4.91 22.70
N THR A 147 3.27 3.64 22.77
CA THR A 147 4.03 2.58 23.43
C THR A 147 5.17 2.07 22.57
N PRO A 148 6.46 2.23 22.96
CA PRO A 148 7.61 1.85 22.11
C PRO A 148 7.66 0.37 21.71
N ALA A 149 7.17 -0.52 22.57
CA ALA A 149 7.14 -1.96 22.31
C ALA A 149 6.01 -2.38 21.36
N ASP A 150 5.01 -1.53 21.11
CA ASP A 150 3.91 -1.86 20.24
C ASP A 150 4.29 -1.76 18.75
N ARG A 151 3.86 -2.72 17.94
CA ARG A 151 4.12 -2.73 16.51
C ARG A 151 3.39 -1.61 15.74
N ARG A 152 2.50 -0.87 16.40
CA ARG A 152 1.83 0.34 15.90
C ARG A 152 2.39 1.63 16.47
N CYS A 153 3.46 1.56 17.23
CA CYS A 153 4.16 2.75 17.73
C CYS A 153 4.50 3.67 16.54
N HIS A 154 3.99 4.91 16.58
CA HIS A 154 4.09 5.88 15.48
C HIS A 154 3.58 5.38 14.10
N ALA A 155 2.64 4.45 14.05
CA ALA A 155 1.96 4.08 12.82
C ALA A 155 0.97 5.20 12.43
N GLN A 156 1.33 6.06 11.49
CA GLN A 156 0.60 7.29 11.19
C GLN A 156 -0.85 7.04 10.72
N THR A 157 -1.11 5.89 10.12
CA THR A 157 -2.43 5.49 9.63
C THR A 157 -3.17 4.53 10.58
N ILE A 158 -2.70 4.38 11.83
CA ILE A 158 -3.37 3.54 12.84
C ILE A 158 -4.85 3.95 13.00
N ALA A 159 -5.71 2.95 13.05
CA ALA A 159 -7.15 3.10 13.28
C ALA A 159 -7.75 1.83 13.88
N CYS A 160 -8.96 1.94 14.41
CA CYS A 160 -9.81 0.83 14.80
C CYS A 160 -11.29 1.17 14.45
N PRO A 161 -12.26 0.23 14.59
CA PRO A 161 -13.66 0.53 14.28
C PRO A 161 -14.24 1.77 14.96
N HIS A 162 -13.72 2.15 16.14
CA HIS A 162 -14.23 3.31 16.90
C HIS A 162 -13.66 4.65 16.43
N CYS A 163 -12.40 4.68 15.98
CA CYS A 163 -11.73 5.94 15.68
C CYS A 163 -11.22 6.04 14.24
N GLY A 164 -11.48 5.06 13.42
CA GLY A 164 -11.06 5.02 12.01
C GLY A 164 -12.15 5.45 11.04
N PRO A 165 -11.79 5.48 9.76
CA PRO A 165 -12.73 5.72 8.68
C PRO A 165 -13.88 4.71 8.69
N GLN A 166 -15.03 5.15 8.17
CA GLN A 166 -16.25 4.34 8.08
C GLN A 166 -16.60 4.03 6.62
N LEU A 167 -17.18 2.85 6.39
CA LEU A 167 -17.72 2.49 5.09
C LEU A 167 -19.11 3.10 4.87
N THR A 168 -19.44 3.40 3.61
CA THR A 168 -20.79 3.87 3.22
C THR A 168 -21.78 2.75 2.98
N MET A 169 -21.29 1.51 2.82
CA MET A 169 -22.04 0.27 2.64
C MET A 169 -21.28 -0.84 3.36
N ASP A 170 -22.00 -1.82 3.90
CA ASP A 170 -21.32 -2.99 4.46
C ASP A 170 -20.78 -3.93 3.36
N ILE A 171 -19.73 -4.69 3.70
CA ILE A 171 -18.99 -5.52 2.74
C ILE A 171 -19.87 -6.69 2.24
N GLU A 172 -20.74 -7.25 3.08
CA GLU A 172 -21.58 -8.37 2.70
C GLU A 172 -22.65 -7.94 1.69
N THR A 173 -23.23 -6.75 1.86
CA THR A 173 -24.17 -6.14 0.86
C THR A 173 -23.44 -5.96 -0.47
N ALA A 174 -22.23 -5.43 -0.47
CA ALA A 174 -21.45 -5.29 -1.72
C ALA A 174 -21.16 -6.65 -2.37
N ALA A 175 -20.78 -7.65 -1.57
CA ALA A 175 -20.53 -9.00 -2.05
C ALA A 175 -21.80 -9.68 -2.61
N GLN A 176 -22.95 -9.45 -1.99
CA GLN A 176 -24.25 -9.96 -2.48
C GLN A 176 -24.61 -9.35 -3.84
N LEU A 177 -24.45 -8.04 -4.01
CA LEU A 177 -24.65 -7.38 -5.30
C LEU A 177 -23.74 -7.96 -6.39
N LEU A 178 -22.46 -8.17 -6.09
CA LEU A 178 -21.52 -8.81 -7.02
C LEU A 178 -21.91 -10.26 -7.36
N ARG A 179 -22.42 -11.05 -6.40
CA ARG A 179 -22.93 -12.41 -6.66
C ARG A 179 -24.17 -12.39 -7.55
N GLN A 180 -25.00 -11.37 -7.43
CA GLN A 180 -26.19 -11.17 -8.26
C GLN A 180 -25.86 -10.70 -9.69
N GLY A 181 -24.57 -10.45 -9.98
CA GLY A 181 -24.10 -10.00 -11.30
C GLY A 181 -24.13 -8.49 -11.46
N GLU A 182 -24.26 -7.73 -10.39
CA GLU A 182 -24.14 -6.29 -10.45
C GLU A 182 -22.65 -5.86 -10.52
N VAL A 183 -22.44 -4.69 -11.11
CA VAL A 183 -21.17 -3.98 -11.03
C VAL A 183 -21.20 -3.08 -9.80
N VAL A 184 -20.15 -3.14 -8.97
CA VAL A 184 -20.02 -2.30 -7.78
C VAL A 184 -18.77 -1.44 -7.91
N ALA A 185 -18.88 -0.15 -7.63
CA ALA A 185 -17.74 0.74 -7.49
C ALA A 185 -17.17 0.64 -6.08
N VAL A 186 -15.90 0.32 -5.95
CA VAL A 186 -15.21 0.13 -4.66
C VAL A 186 -14.12 1.18 -4.49
N LYS A 187 -14.15 1.95 -3.41
CA LYS A 187 -13.11 2.94 -3.08
C LYS A 187 -11.85 2.24 -2.59
N GLY A 188 -10.77 2.31 -3.36
CA GLY A 188 -9.48 1.72 -3.05
C GLY A 188 -8.54 2.65 -2.27
N ILE A 189 -7.23 2.40 -2.40
CA ILE A 189 -6.19 3.26 -1.82
C ILE A 189 -5.98 4.52 -2.67
N GLY A 190 -5.87 4.37 -3.99
CA GLY A 190 -5.50 5.44 -4.92
C GLY A 190 -6.65 5.94 -5.79
N GLY A 191 -7.86 5.42 -5.65
CA GLY A 191 -9.04 5.80 -6.41
C GLY A 191 -10.14 4.75 -6.34
N TYR A 192 -11.23 4.99 -7.06
CA TYR A 192 -12.32 4.05 -7.20
C TYR A 192 -12.05 3.00 -8.28
N HIS A 193 -12.53 1.79 -8.04
CA HIS A 193 -12.48 0.68 -8.99
C HIS A 193 -13.90 0.17 -9.29
N LEU A 194 -14.20 -0.13 -10.56
CA LEU A 194 -15.36 -0.92 -10.93
C LEU A 194 -15.02 -2.39 -10.78
N CYS A 195 -15.84 -3.10 -10.04
CA CYS A 195 -15.68 -4.51 -9.72
C CYS A 195 -16.86 -5.32 -10.23
N ALA A 196 -16.60 -6.52 -10.76
CA ALA A 196 -17.61 -7.52 -11.09
C ALA A 196 -17.05 -8.93 -10.85
N SER A 197 -17.93 -9.91 -10.63
CA SER A 197 -17.51 -11.31 -10.56
C SER A 197 -16.88 -11.74 -11.89
N ALA A 198 -15.67 -12.31 -11.84
CA ALA A 198 -15.00 -12.85 -13.00
C ALA A 198 -15.71 -14.09 -13.59
N ALA A 199 -16.59 -14.71 -12.81
CA ALA A 199 -17.42 -15.85 -13.22
C ALA A 199 -18.73 -15.40 -13.92
N ASN A 200 -18.98 -14.09 -14.06
CA ASN A 200 -20.20 -13.55 -14.66
C ASN A 200 -19.86 -12.70 -15.90
N PRO A 201 -19.77 -13.30 -17.12
CA PRO A 201 -19.45 -12.57 -18.34
C PRO A 201 -20.37 -11.38 -18.64
N PRO A 202 -21.70 -11.44 -18.44
CA PRO A 202 -22.59 -10.29 -18.60
C PRO A 202 -22.21 -9.10 -17.71
N ALA A 203 -21.83 -9.32 -16.45
CA ALA A 203 -21.38 -8.26 -15.54
C ALA A 203 -20.07 -7.62 -16.02
N VAL A 204 -19.14 -8.44 -16.54
CA VAL A 204 -17.88 -7.94 -17.13
C VAL A 204 -18.15 -7.13 -18.41
N ALA A 205 -19.06 -7.58 -19.25
CA ALA A 205 -19.49 -6.84 -20.44
C ALA A 205 -20.11 -5.48 -20.06
N LYS A 206 -20.91 -5.42 -18.97
CA LYS A 206 -21.45 -4.17 -18.41
C LYS A 206 -20.34 -3.18 -18.02
N ILE A 207 -19.24 -3.65 -17.40
CA ILE A 207 -18.07 -2.78 -17.13
C ILE A 207 -17.49 -2.22 -18.43
N ARG A 208 -17.38 -3.03 -19.51
CA ARG A 208 -16.88 -2.54 -20.80
C ARG A 208 -17.74 -1.42 -21.38
N GLN A 209 -19.05 -1.59 -21.31
CA GLN A 209 -20.02 -0.59 -21.77
C GLN A 209 -19.89 0.70 -20.96
N ILE A 210 -19.92 0.62 -19.62
CA ILE A 210 -19.77 1.76 -18.70
C ILE A 210 -18.48 2.55 -18.98
N LYS A 211 -17.37 1.84 -19.22
CA LYS A 211 -16.06 2.46 -19.45
C LYS A 211 -15.82 2.90 -20.90
N HIS A 212 -16.70 2.59 -21.83
CA HIS A 212 -16.44 2.71 -23.27
C HIS A 212 -15.11 2.05 -23.65
N ARG A 213 -14.85 0.85 -23.07
CA ARG A 213 -13.58 0.17 -23.20
C ARG A 213 -13.62 -0.85 -24.33
N GLY A 214 -12.87 -0.58 -25.40
CA GLY A 214 -12.71 -1.51 -26.52
C GLY A 214 -12.02 -2.82 -26.15
N GLN A 215 -11.17 -3.35 -27.03
CA GLN A 215 -10.50 -4.66 -26.87
C GLN A 215 -9.27 -4.64 -25.94
N LYS A 216 -9.34 -3.92 -24.83
CA LYS A 216 -8.26 -3.91 -23.82
C LYS A 216 -8.61 -4.87 -22.67
N PRO A 217 -7.76 -5.89 -22.36
CA PRO A 217 -8.03 -6.86 -21.29
C PRO A 217 -8.26 -6.21 -19.93
N PHE A 218 -8.96 -6.91 -19.04
CA PHE A 218 -9.11 -6.54 -17.64
C PHE A 218 -8.13 -7.33 -16.76
N ALA A 219 -7.74 -6.73 -15.64
CA ALA A 219 -7.04 -7.44 -14.58
C ALA A 219 -8.06 -8.19 -13.69
N VAL A 220 -7.59 -9.30 -13.12
CA VAL A 220 -8.36 -10.16 -12.22
C VAL A 220 -7.69 -10.18 -10.86
N LEU A 221 -8.46 -9.84 -9.85
CA LEU A 221 -8.09 -9.87 -8.45
C LEU A 221 -8.47 -11.23 -7.86
N PHE A 222 -7.47 -11.96 -7.39
CA PHE A 222 -7.62 -13.28 -6.79
C PHE A 222 -7.44 -13.19 -5.27
N ARG A 223 -8.07 -14.12 -4.53
CA ARG A 223 -7.98 -14.16 -3.06
C ARG A 223 -6.56 -14.40 -2.56
N ASN A 224 -5.88 -15.36 -3.16
CA ASN A 224 -4.54 -15.82 -2.77
C ASN A 224 -3.77 -16.42 -3.96
N ILE A 225 -2.51 -16.78 -3.73
CA ILE A 225 -1.64 -17.34 -4.78
C ILE A 225 -2.09 -18.74 -5.25
N GLU A 226 -2.72 -19.51 -4.38
CA GLU A 226 -3.25 -20.83 -4.69
C GLU A 226 -4.39 -20.71 -5.71
N GLU A 227 -5.27 -19.73 -5.55
CA GLU A 227 -6.31 -19.46 -6.53
C GLU A 227 -5.72 -18.97 -7.87
N VAL A 228 -4.70 -18.08 -7.86
CA VAL A 228 -4.01 -17.66 -9.09
C VAL A 228 -3.47 -18.89 -9.85
N ARG A 229 -2.86 -19.85 -9.15
CA ARG A 229 -2.30 -21.06 -9.75
C ARG A 229 -3.35 -22.00 -10.38
N GLN A 230 -4.62 -21.87 -10.00
CA GLN A 230 -5.71 -22.61 -10.65
C GLN A 230 -5.99 -22.07 -12.06
N TYR A 231 -5.80 -20.77 -12.28
CA TYR A 231 -6.11 -20.08 -13.54
C TYR A 231 -4.88 -19.81 -14.40
N CYS A 232 -3.71 -19.62 -13.79
CA CYS A 232 -2.49 -19.17 -14.47
C CYS A 232 -1.29 -20.05 -14.16
N ARG A 233 -0.33 -20.07 -15.08
CA ARG A 233 1.03 -20.58 -14.81
C ARG A 233 1.78 -19.49 -14.07
N VAL A 234 2.46 -19.87 -12.97
CA VAL A 234 3.17 -18.91 -12.11
C VAL A 234 4.58 -19.42 -11.87
N SER A 235 5.56 -18.70 -12.35
CA SER A 235 6.99 -18.94 -12.06
C SER A 235 7.35 -18.40 -10.66
N GLN A 236 8.51 -18.78 -10.14
CA GLN A 236 9.00 -18.28 -8.85
C GLN A 236 9.22 -16.76 -8.84
N ALA A 237 9.67 -16.18 -9.96
CA ALA A 237 9.86 -14.74 -10.08
C ALA A 237 8.53 -13.99 -10.07
N GLU A 238 7.52 -14.48 -10.78
CA GLU A 238 6.16 -13.91 -10.81
C GLU A 238 5.48 -14.03 -9.44
N GLU A 239 5.66 -15.15 -8.74
CA GLU A 239 5.15 -15.34 -7.39
C GLU A 239 5.75 -14.32 -6.41
N LYS A 240 7.07 -14.09 -6.45
CA LYS A 240 7.73 -13.07 -5.64
C LYS A 240 7.13 -11.68 -5.88
N LEU A 241 6.80 -11.34 -7.12
CA LEU A 241 6.15 -10.07 -7.45
C LEU A 241 4.73 -10.01 -6.87
N LEU A 242 3.92 -11.04 -7.11
CA LEU A 242 2.54 -11.11 -6.59
C LEU A 242 2.49 -11.03 -5.06
N LEU A 243 3.43 -11.64 -4.36
CA LEU A 243 3.51 -11.67 -2.90
C LEU A 243 4.27 -10.47 -2.31
N SER A 244 4.89 -9.63 -3.12
CA SER A 244 5.63 -8.45 -2.66
C SER A 244 4.72 -7.45 -1.93
N ALA A 245 5.29 -6.56 -1.13
CA ALA A 245 4.54 -5.49 -0.46
C ALA A 245 3.90 -4.48 -1.44
N ALA A 246 4.34 -4.46 -2.70
CA ALA A 246 3.75 -3.63 -3.75
C ALA A 246 2.45 -4.24 -4.32
N ARG A 247 2.29 -5.58 -4.28
CA ARG A 247 1.12 -6.29 -4.84
C ARG A 247 0.75 -5.77 -6.24
N PRO A 248 1.66 -5.81 -7.22
CA PRO A 248 1.36 -5.34 -8.56
C PRO A 248 0.44 -6.30 -9.33
N ILE A 249 -0.12 -5.81 -10.41
CA ILE A 249 -0.70 -6.66 -11.45
C ILE A 249 0.47 -7.30 -12.22
N VAL A 250 0.47 -8.64 -12.32
CA VAL A 250 1.48 -9.39 -13.07
C VAL A 250 0.80 -10.06 -14.26
N LEU A 251 1.38 -9.90 -15.44
CA LEU A 251 0.88 -10.52 -16.68
C LEU A 251 1.35 -11.98 -16.75
N LEU A 252 0.42 -12.92 -16.51
CA LEU A 252 0.68 -14.35 -16.43
C LEU A 252 0.11 -15.11 -17.63
N HIS A 253 0.70 -16.21 -18.03
CA HIS A 253 0.10 -17.13 -19.00
C HIS A 253 -1.08 -17.89 -18.39
N SER A 254 -2.20 -17.89 -19.11
CA SER A 254 -3.41 -18.61 -18.72
C SER A 254 -3.20 -20.14 -18.76
N LYS A 255 -3.74 -20.84 -17.78
CA LYS A 255 -3.91 -22.31 -17.76
C LYS A 255 -5.29 -22.74 -18.22
N ARG A 256 -6.29 -21.91 -17.90
CA ARG A 256 -7.70 -22.15 -18.21
C ARG A 256 -8.22 -20.94 -18.97
N PRO A 257 -9.05 -21.14 -19.98
CA PRO A 257 -9.68 -20.00 -20.65
C PRO A 257 -10.53 -19.24 -19.64
N LEU A 258 -10.30 -17.94 -19.56
CA LEU A 258 -11.20 -16.98 -18.90
C LEU A 258 -12.15 -16.44 -19.97
N PRO A 259 -13.32 -15.93 -19.57
CA PRO A 259 -14.25 -15.30 -20.50
C PRO A 259 -13.58 -14.28 -21.41
N THR A 260 -13.99 -14.24 -22.67
CA THR A 260 -13.44 -13.33 -23.69
C THR A 260 -13.67 -11.86 -23.31
N GLU A 261 -14.70 -11.60 -22.54
CA GLU A 261 -15.00 -10.28 -21.96
C GLU A 261 -13.88 -9.79 -21.03
N ILE A 262 -13.10 -10.71 -20.45
CA ILE A 262 -11.94 -10.40 -19.60
C ILE A 262 -10.68 -10.27 -20.44
N THR A 263 -10.40 -11.28 -21.28
CA THR A 263 -9.10 -11.46 -21.93
C THR A 263 -9.01 -10.81 -23.30
N CYS A 264 -10.12 -10.54 -23.96
CA CYS A 264 -10.17 -10.11 -25.38
C CYS A 264 -9.34 -11.00 -26.31
N GLY A 265 -9.33 -12.31 -26.07
CA GLY A 265 -8.56 -13.28 -26.85
C GLY A 265 -7.07 -13.37 -26.50
N SER A 266 -6.60 -12.63 -25.49
CA SER A 266 -5.22 -12.76 -25.02
C SER A 266 -5.00 -14.09 -24.27
N ASP A 267 -3.85 -14.70 -24.47
CA ASP A 267 -3.36 -15.84 -23.68
C ASP A 267 -2.80 -15.44 -22.33
N ARG A 268 -2.71 -14.12 -22.07
CA ARG A 268 -2.22 -13.57 -20.81
C ARG A 268 -3.33 -12.94 -19.99
N VAL A 269 -3.22 -13.12 -18.68
CA VAL A 269 -4.11 -12.57 -17.65
C VAL A 269 -3.32 -11.64 -16.76
N GLY A 270 -3.80 -10.40 -16.59
CA GLY A 270 -3.29 -9.52 -15.55
C GLY A 270 -3.82 -9.98 -14.19
N ALA A 271 -3.05 -10.78 -13.45
CA ALA A 271 -3.43 -11.28 -12.14
C ALA A 271 -2.82 -10.44 -11.03
N PHE A 272 -3.55 -10.22 -9.94
CA PHE A 272 -3.03 -9.57 -8.75
C PHE A 272 -3.73 -10.05 -7.47
N LEU A 273 -3.11 -9.75 -6.33
CA LEU A 273 -3.58 -10.12 -5.01
C LEU A 273 -4.02 -8.86 -4.23
N PRO A 274 -4.87 -9.00 -3.18
CA PRO A 274 -5.40 -7.87 -2.44
C PRO A 274 -4.27 -7.04 -1.82
N CYS A 275 -4.35 -5.72 -2.01
CA CYS A 275 -3.40 -4.77 -1.48
C CYS A 275 -3.88 -4.03 -0.23
N ASN A 276 -5.17 -4.13 0.10
CA ASN A 276 -5.74 -3.47 1.27
C ASN A 276 -6.74 -4.38 1.99
N PRO A 277 -7.06 -4.09 3.27
CA PRO A 277 -7.94 -4.94 4.07
C PRO A 277 -9.35 -5.05 3.51
N LEU A 278 -9.88 -4.00 2.88
CA LEU A 278 -11.20 -4.02 2.26
C LEU A 278 -11.28 -5.05 1.14
N GLN A 279 -10.27 -5.12 0.28
CA GLN A 279 -10.18 -6.15 -0.76
C GLN A 279 -10.07 -7.55 -0.18
N ILE A 280 -9.28 -7.73 0.90
CA ILE A 280 -9.18 -9.03 1.59
C ILE A 280 -10.57 -9.48 2.05
N LEU A 281 -11.30 -8.62 2.76
CA LEU A 281 -12.62 -8.94 3.29
C LEU A 281 -13.66 -9.18 2.19
N LEU A 282 -13.60 -8.44 1.09
CA LEU A 282 -14.50 -8.65 -0.06
C LEU A 282 -14.23 -10.00 -0.73
N LEU A 283 -12.94 -10.37 -0.89
CA LEU A 283 -12.55 -11.64 -1.49
C LEU A 283 -12.83 -12.86 -0.62
N GLU A 284 -12.98 -12.70 0.69
CA GLU A 284 -13.51 -13.77 1.57
C GLU A 284 -14.94 -14.16 1.15
N ALA A 285 -15.73 -13.16 0.73
CA ALA A 285 -17.12 -13.37 0.36
C ALA A 285 -17.30 -13.76 -1.11
N ILE A 286 -16.50 -13.20 -2.04
CA ILE A 286 -16.61 -13.46 -3.49
C ILE A 286 -15.25 -13.34 -4.18
N SER A 287 -14.82 -14.37 -4.91
CA SER A 287 -13.57 -14.43 -5.67
C SER A 287 -13.74 -15.38 -6.85
N PRO A 288 -13.02 -15.16 -7.99
CA PRO A 288 -12.21 -13.99 -8.31
C PRO A 288 -13.05 -12.80 -8.83
N LEU A 289 -12.48 -11.60 -8.80
CA LEU A 289 -13.12 -10.38 -9.28
C LEU A 289 -12.37 -9.76 -10.46
N VAL A 290 -13.09 -9.32 -11.47
CA VAL A 290 -12.57 -8.31 -12.41
C VAL A 290 -12.53 -6.98 -11.68
N VAL A 291 -11.41 -6.28 -11.73
CA VAL A 291 -11.21 -4.97 -11.10
C VAL A 291 -10.52 -4.04 -12.08
N THR A 292 -11.09 -2.86 -12.26
CA THR A 292 -10.53 -1.83 -13.14
C THR A 292 -10.79 -0.44 -12.57
N SER A 293 -9.92 0.53 -12.85
CA SER A 293 -10.11 1.93 -12.41
C SER A 293 -11.50 2.45 -12.82
N ALA A 294 -12.17 3.19 -11.94
CA ALA A 294 -13.46 3.83 -12.24
C ALA A 294 -13.21 5.13 -13.01
N ASN A 295 -13.24 5.03 -14.33
CA ASN A 295 -13.10 6.13 -15.29
C ASN A 295 -13.61 5.70 -16.65
N ILE A 296 -13.99 6.65 -17.49
CA ILE A 296 -14.10 6.43 -18.94
C ILE A 296 -12.68 6.14 -19.46
N SER A 297 -12.57 5.24 -20.43
CA SER A 297 -11.26 4.80 -20.95
C SER A 297 -10.43 6.00 -21.42
N GLY A 298 -9.23 6.15 -20.85
CA GLY A 298 -8.32 7.26 -21.13
C GLY A 298 -8.48 8.50 -20.24
N ALA A 299 -9.57 8.61 -19.48
CA ALA A 299 -9.76 9.69 -18.51
C ALA A 299 -9.06 9.38 -17.16
N PRO A 300 -8.84 10.36 -16.28
CA PRO A 300 -8.37 10.14 -14.91
C PRO A 300 -9.34 9.26 -14.10
N MET A 301 -8.78 8.51 -13.14
CA MET A 301 -9.55 7.69 -12.20
C MET A 301 -10.31 8.57 -11.20
N CYS A 302 -11.56 8.23 -10.90
CA CYS A 302 -12.35 8.90 -9.86
C CYS A 302 -11.73 8.69 -8.48
N THR A 303 -11.67 9.77 -7.70
CA THR A 303 -11.16 9.78 -6.31
C THR A 303 -12.21 10.22 -5.29
N ASP A 304 -13.27 10.85 -5.74
CA ASP A 304 -14.36 11.35 -4.91
C ASP A 304 -15.69 10.65 -5.21
N ASP A 305 -16.59 10.71 -4.23
CA ASP A 305 -17.85 10.00 -4.23
C ASP A 305 -18.84 10.61 -5.24
N THR A 306 -18.71 11.89 -5.57
CA THR A 306 -19.56 12.56 -6.57
C THR A 306 -19.20 12.11 -7.98
N ALA A 307 -17.91 12.08 -8.29
CA ALA A 307 -17.44 11.68 -9.61
C ALA A 307 -17.81 10.23 -9.96
N VAL A 308 -17.84 9.32 -8.96
CA VAL A 308 -18.16 7.91 -9.21
C VAL A 308 -19.65 7.67 -9.47
N GLN A 309 -20.54 8.55 -8.99
CA GLN A 309 -22.00 8.44 -9.20
C GLN A 309 -22.39 8.51 -10.67
N GLN A 310 -21.59 9.13 -11.53
CA GLN A 310 -21.83 9.17 -12.97
C GLN A 310 -21.99 7.79 -13.63
N PHE A 311 -21.45 6.74 -13.01
CA PHE A 311 -21.52 5.37 -13.55
C PHE A 311 -22.84 4.66 -13.24
N GLY A 312 -23.69 5.22 -12.37
CA GLY A 312 -25.00 4.65 -12.03
C GLY A 312 -24.93 3.25 -11.42
N VAL A 313 -23.87 2.95 -10.67
CA VAL A 313 -23.64 1.65 -10.01
C VAL A 313 -23.61 1.81 -8.49
N PRO A 314 -23.95 0.78 -7.70
CA PRO A 314 -23.77 0.78 -6.25
C PRO A 314 -22.33 1.11 -5.86
N VAL A 315 -22.15 1.84 -4.74
CA VAL A 315 -20.84 2.34 -4.31
C VAL A 315 -20.51 1.84 -2.90
N LEU A 316 -19.47 1.02 -2.80
CA LEU A 316 -18.80 0.70 -1.54
C LEU A 316 -17.70 1.74 -1.32
N GLY A 317 -18.08 2.87 -0.74
CA GLY A 317 -17.22 4.00 -0.44
C GLY A 317 -16.76 4.03 1.01
N HIS A 318 -16.00 5.06 1.36
CA HIS A 318 -15.59 5.37 2.73
C HIS A 318 -15.20 6.85 2.87
N ASP A 319 -15.24 7.37 4.08
CA ASP A 319 -15.01 8.78 4.41
C ASP A 319 -13.52 9.19 4.47
N ARG A 320 -12.56 8.26 4.28
CA ARG A 320 -11.14 8.61 4.15
C ARG A 320 -10.88 9.23 2.78
N PRO A 321 -10.39 10.49 2.69
CA PRO A 321 -10.06 11.12 1.42
C PRO A 321 -8.87 10.44 0.72
N ILE A 322 -8.85 10.53 -0.60
CA ILE A 322 -7.71 10.19 -1.46
C ILE A 322 -7.16 11.50 -2.00
N LEU A 323 -5.94 11.86 -1.64
CA LEU A 323 -5.33 13.13 -2.06
C LEU A 323 -4.57 12.99 -3.38
N THR A 324 -3.82 11.91 -3.50
CA THR A 324 -3.05 11.64 -4.71
C THR A 324 -3.59 10.40 -5.39
N PRO A 325 -4.22 10.54 -6.56
CA PRO A 325 -4.67 9.40 -7.33
C PRO A 325 -3.48 8.57 -7.80
N ILE A 326 -3.60 7.26 -7.74
CA ILE A 326 -2.56 6.35 -8.22
C ILE A 326 -3.17 5.02 -8.70
N ASP A 327 -2.82 4.63 -9.91
CA ASP A 327 -3.17 3.35 -10.50
C ASP A 327 -2.36 2.19 -9.91
N ASP A 328 -2.80 0.96 -10.16
CA ASP A 328 -2.00 -0.23 -9.86
C ASP A 328 -0.81 -0.36 -10.82
N SER A 329 0.34 -0.77 -10.31
CA SER A 329 1.49 -1.11 -11.14
C SER A 329 1.21 -2.36 -11.96
N VAL A 330 1.75 -2.41 -13.18
CA VAL A 330 1.65 -3.57 -14.09
C VAL A 330 3.04 -4.01 -14.49
N LEU A 331 3.34 -5.27 -14.25
CA LEU A 331 4.63 -5.89 -14.55
C LEU A 331 4.45 -7.17 -15.36
N GLN A 332 5.48 -7.54 -16.07
CA GLN A 332 5.69 -8.88 -16.60
C GLN A 332 7.09 -9.37 -16.23
N VAL A 333 7.29 -10.69 -16.25
CA VAL A 333 8.63 -11.28 -16.12
C VAL A 333 9.11 -11.65 -17.52
N THR A 334 10.28 -11.13 -17.88
CA THR A 334 10.96 -11.42 -19.16
C THR A 334 12.36 -11.93 -18.83
N GLU A 335 12.69 -13.13 -19.27
CA GLU A 335 13.99 -13.77 -18.98
C GLU A 335 14.34 -13.81 -17.49
N GLY A 336 13.33 -14.07 -16.64
CA GLY A 336 13.47 -14.15 -15.19
C GLY A 336 13.51 -12.79 -14.46
N ASN A 337 13.51 -11.67 -15.19
CA ASN A 337 13.60 -10.32 -14.63
C ASN A 337 12.25 -9.58 -14.72
N PRO A 338 11.87 -8.77 -13.70
CA PRO A 338 10.68 -7.94 -13.74
C PRO A 338 10.85 -6.77 -14.71
N ALA A 339 9.89 -6.60 -15.61
CA ALA A 339 9.79 -5.45 -16.52
C ALA A 339 8.49 -4.68 -16.24
N PHE A 340 8.60 -3.36 -16.07
CA PHE A 340 7.45 -2.50 -15.85
C PHE A 340 6.74 -2.16 -17.15
N MET A 341 5.46 -2.50 -17.24
CA MET A 341 4.54 -1.94 -18.23
C MET A 341 3.92 -0.64 -17.72
N ARG A 342 3.71 -0.52 -16.41
CA ARG A 342 3.31 0.69 -15.71
C ARG A 342 3.91 0.67 -14.29
N ARG A 343 4.61 1.73 -13.92
CA ARG A 343 5.17 1.91 -12.57
C ARG A 343 4.31 2.93 -11.82
N ALA A 344 3.60 2.47 -10.79
CA ALA A 344 2.64 3.26 -10.03
C ALA A 344 2.57 2.78 -8.56
N ARG A 345 1.41 2.43 -8.01
CA ARG A 345 1.23 2.03 -6.60
C ARG A 345 2.23 0.95 -6.17
N GLY A 346 2.78 1.12 -4.98
CA GLY A 346 3.78 0.23 -4.38
C GLY A 346 5.22 0.55 -4.77
N TYR A 347 5.43 1.31 -5.85
CA TYR A 347 6.76 1.72 -6.35
C TYR A 347 6.93 3.23 -6.40
N VAL A 348 5.89 3.97 -6.82
CA VAL A 348 5.88 5.44 -6.78
C VAL A 348 5.61 5.87 -5.33
N PRO A 349 6.31 6.90 -4.83
CA PRO A 349 7.22 7.83 -5.51
C PRO A 349 8.73 7.51 -5.32
N LEU A 350 9.09 6.26 -5.03
CA LEU A 350 10.51 5.90 -4.90
C LEU A 350 11.29 6.28 -6.17
N ALA A 351 12.51 6.77 -5.99
CA ALA A 351 13.39 7.04 -7.10
C ALA A 351 13.74 5.75 -7.87
N VAL A 352 13.97 5.89 -9.15
CA VAL A 352 14.61 4.85 -9.98
C VAL A 352 16.10 5.17 -9.98
N GLU A 353 16.95 4.21 -9.64
CA GLU A 353 18.40 4.40 -9.77
C GLU A 353 18.72 4.61 -11.26
N PRO A 354 19.32 5.75 -11.61
CA PRO A 354 19.70 5.96 -12.99
C PRO A 354 20.81 4.98 -13.34
N VAL A 355 20.69 4.30 -14.48
CA VAL A 355 21.85 3.64 -15.08
C VAL A 355 22.88 4.72 -15.41
N SER A 356 24.14 4.52 -15.05
CA SER A 356 25.20 5.44 -15.40
C SER A 356 25.41 5.40 -16.93
N TYR A 357 24.83 6.35 -17.64
CA TYR A 357 25.19 6.61 -19.04
C TYR A 357 26.36 7.58 -19.03
N THR A 358 27.44 7.18 -19.68
CA THR A 358 28.61 8.06 -19.89
C THR A 358 28.35 9.19 -20.89
N HIS A 359 27.31 9.08 -21.72
CA HIS A 359 26.91 10.13 -22.68
C HIS A 359 25.41 10.15 -22.92
N LEU A 360 24.79 11.30 -22.76
CA LEU A 360 23.46 11.66 -23.23
C LEU A 360 23.64 12.55 -24.44
N THR A 361 23.52 12.00 -25.66
CA THR A 361 23.39 12.81 -26.86
C THR A 361 21.93 13.18 -27.06
N LEU A 362 21.59 14.44 -26.86
CA LEU A 362 20.33 15.00 -27.37
C LEU A 362 20.41 15.05 -28.89
N PRO A 363 19.38 14.61 -29.61
CA PRO A 363 19.32 14.82 -31.05
C PRO A 363 19.32 16.32 -31.30
N THR A 364 20.40 16.84 -31.85
CA THR A 364 20.42 18.19 -32.41
C THR A 364 19.58 18.17 -33.68
N LYS A 365 18.54 19.01 -33.71
CA LYS A 365 17.86 19.36 -34.96
C LYS A 365 18.69 20.32 -35.76
#